data_272c2218e5acb64da224c2b32a28e420
#
_entry.id   272c2218e5acb64da224c2b32a28e420
#
_cell.length_a   1.000
_cell.length_b   1.000
_cell.length_c   1.000
_cell.angle_alpha   90.00
_cell.angle_beta   90.00
_cell.angle_gamma   90.00
#
_symmetry.space_group_name_H-M   'P 1'
#
loop_
_entity.id
_entity.type
_entity.pdbx_description
1 polymer ?
#
loop_
_entity_poly.entity_id
_entity_poly.type
_entity_poly.pdbx_seq_one_letter_code
_entity_poly.pdbx_strand_id
1 'polypeptide(L)'
;LMAAWGPWLIAADKVILALFVGEIALRLAAHRLAYFRDPWNVFDFSVVAIALLPASGPLAVLRALRVLRVLRLITLVPSMKRVVGGLLSALPGLGSVAAIIGLIFYVSAVIATKLFGAAFPQWFGTLGDSAFTLFQVMTLESWAMGIVRPVMEVFPQAWVFFLIFILASTFTLLNLFIAVIVNAIHQEQQSDERPSIEGELARLRHEIVSLREEL
;
A
#
# COMPACT_ATOMS: atom_id res chain seq x y z
N LEU A 1 -2.51 -20.49 -31.78
CA LEU A 1 -3.60 -19.63 -31.25
C LEU A 1 -3.14 -18.16 -31.11
N MET A 2 -1.96 -17.84 -30.58
CA MET A 2 -1.46 -16.47 -30.43
C MET A 2 -1.27 -15.71 -31.75
N ALA A 3 -0.85 -16.36 -32.83
CA ALA A 3 -0.61 -15.71 -34.11
C ALA A 3 -1.89 -15.19 -34.79
N ALA A 4 -3.03 -15.85 -34.60
CA ALA A 4 -4.29 -15.46 -35.24
C ALA A 4 -5.03 -14.32 -34.51
N TRP A 5 -4.87 -14.23 -33.17
CA TRP A 5 -5.58 -13.27 -32.33
C TRP A 5 -4.76 -12.02 -32.00
N GLY A 6 -3.43 -12.05 -32.25
CA GLY A 6 -2.53 -10.95 -31.92
C GLY A 6 -2.95 -9.56 -32.46
N PRO A 7 -3.26 -9.42 -33.74
CA PRO A 7 -3.67 -8.12 -34.32
C PRO A 7 -4.97 -7.57 -33.70
N TRP A 8 -5.94 -8.45 -33.44
CA TRP A 8 -7.23 -8.07 -32.84
C TRP A 8 -7.08 -7.64 -31.38
N LEU A 9 -6.23 -8.33 -30.62
CA LEU A 9 -5.92 -7.96 -29.24
C LEU A 9 -5.22 -6.60 -29.18
N ILE A 10 -4.29 -6.33 -30.09
CA ILE A 10 -3.60 -5.02 -30.18
C ILE A 10 -4.59 -3.91 -30.59
N ALA A 11 -5.51 -4.20 -31.49
CA ALA A 11 -6.52 -3.24 -31.91
C ALA A 11 -7.49 -2.93 -30.76
N ALA A 12 -7.99 -3.96 -30.07
CA ALA A 12 -8.85 -3.81 -28.90
C ALA A 12 -8.16 -3.00 -27.80
N ASP A 13 -6.88 -3.26 -27.55
CA ASP A 13 -6.05 -2.56 -26.60
C ASP A 13 -5.96 -1.05 -26.88
N LYS A 14 -5.73 -0.69 -28.13
CA LYS A 14 -5.68 0.72 -28.57
C LYS A 14 -7.04 1.41 -28.43
N VAL A 15 -8.12 0.71 -28.78
CA VAL A 15 -9.49 1.26 -28.66
C VAL A 15 -9.83 1.51 -27.19
N ILE A 16 -9.55 0.55 -26.31
CA ILE A 16 -9.79 0.68 -24.87
C ILE A 16 -8.98 1.86 -24.29
N LEU A 17 -7.70 1.96 -24.68
CA LEU A 17 -6.86 3.08 -24.24
C LEU A 17 -7.40 4.43 -24.74
N ALA A 18 -7.82 4.52 -26.01
CA ALA A 18 -8.38 5.74 -26.58
C ALA A 18 -9.68 6.17 -25.86
N LEU A 19 -10.54 5.21 -25.52
CA LEU A 19 -11.75 5.48 -24.74
C LEU A 19 -11.41 6.04 -23.34
N PHE A 20 -10.42 5.48 -22.67
CA PHE A 20 -9.98 5.95 -21.36
C PHE A 20 -9.35 7.34 -21.41
N VAL A 21 -8.52 7.60 -22.41
CA VAL A 21 -7.94 8.94 -22.62
C VAL A 21 -9.05 9.96 -22.89
N GLY A 22 -10.02 9.63 -23.73
CA GLY A 22 -11.17 10.48 -24.03
C GLY A 22 -12.01 10.78 -22.79
N GLU A 23 -12.30 9.78 -21.96
CA GLU A 23 -13.03 9.94 -20.71
C GLU A 23 -12.30 10.87 -19.74
N ILE A 24 -10.98 10.66 -19.52
CA ILE A 24 -10.17 11.51 -18.65
C ILE A 24 -10.10 12.94 -19.19
N ALA A 25 -9.92 13.11 -20.49
CA ALA A 25 -9.89 14.43 -21.13
C ALA A 25 -11.21 15.19 -20.92
N LEU A 26 -12.35 14.52 -21.11
CA LEU A 26 -13.67 15.10 -20.85
C LEU A 26 -13.86 15.48 -19.37
N ARG A 27 -13.49 14.59 -18.44
CA ARG A 27 -13.57 14.87 -17.01
C ARG A 27 -12.66 16.03 -16.62
N LEU A 28 -11.45 16.08 -17.17
CA LEU A 28 -10.49 17.16 -16.92
C LEU A 28 -11.00 18.50 -17.47
N ALA A 29 -11.59 18.51 -18.67
CA ALA A 29 -12.21 19.69 -19.26
C ALA A 29 -13.40 20.20 -18.42
N ALA A 30 -14.21 19.31 -17.88
CA ALA A 30 -15.38 19.65 -17.07
C ALA A 30 -14.98 20.14 -15.66
N HIS A 31 -14.06 19.48 -14.99
CA HIS A 31 -13.70 19.77 -13.58
C HIS A 31 -12.42 20.59 -13.44
N ARG A 32 -11.67 20.80 -14.52
CA ARG A 32 -10.38 21.54 -14.54
C ARG A 32 -9.45 21.04 -13.40
N LEU A 33 -8.87 21.95 -12.60
CA LEU A 33 -7.97 21.62 -11.50
C LEU A 33 -8.69 20.91 -10.33
N ALA A 34 -10.01 21.05 -10.20
CA ALA A 34 -10.78 20.35 -9.18
C ALA A 34 -10.78 18.82 -9.41
N TYR A 35 -10.49 18.35 -10.62
CA TYR A 35 -10.31 16.92 -10.94
C TYR A 35 -9.25 16.26 -10.05
N PHE A 36 -8.14 16.93 -9.78
CA PHE A 36 -7.03 16.39 -8.97
C PHE A 36 -7.27 16.44 -7.46
N ARG A 37 -8.41 16.97 -6.99
CA ARG A 37 -8.78 16.93 -5.57
C ARG A 37 -9.29 15.56 -5.13
N ASP A 38 -9.82 14.77 -6.05
CA ASP A 38 -10.26 13.40 -5.76
C ASP A 38 -9.08 12.42 -5.99
N PRO A 39 -8.62 11.71 -4.94
CA PRO A 39 -7.55 10.73 -5.05
C PRO A 39 -7.79 9.65 -6.12
N TRP A 40 -9.05 9.26 -6.33
CA TRP A 40 -9.42 8.26 -7.33
C TRP A 40 -9.22 8.77 -8.76
N ASN A 41 -9.51 10.03 -9.00
CA ASN A 41 -9.25 10.65 -10.29
C ASN A 41 -7.75 10.78 -10.56
N VAL A 42 -6.95 11.10 -9.54
CA VAL A 42 -5.48 11.12 -9.62
C VAL A 42 -4.94 9.74 -9.95
N PHE A 43 -5.47 8.70 -9.30
CA PHE A 43 -5.11 7.31 -9.57
C PHE A 43 -5.41 6.94 -11.04
N ASP A 44 -6.63 7.18 -11.53
CA ASP A 44 -7.03 6.91 -12.90
C ASP A 44 -6.14 7.64 -13.91
N PHE A 45 -5.88 8.92 -13.66
CA PHE A 45 -4.97 9.72 -14.49
C PHE A 45 -3.56 9.13 -14.53
N SER A 46 -3.01 8.75 -13.37
CA SER A 46 -1.65 8.20 -13.26
C SER A 46 -1.50 6.89 -14.05
N VAL A 47 -2.47 5.98 -13.92
CA VAL A 47 -2.49 4.69 -14.63
C VAL A 47 -2.53 4.88 -16.14
N VAL A 48 -3.37 5.82 -16.64
CA VAL A 48 -3.47 6.10 -18.07
C VAL A 48 -2.24 6.85 -18.58
N ALA A 49 -1.69 7.80 -17.81
CA ALA A 49 -0.46 8.51 -18.15
C ALA A 49 0.73 7.55 -18.33
N ILE A 50 0.90 6.58 -17.41
CA ILE A 50 1.93 5.53 -17.53
C ILE A 50 1.73 4.71 -18.81
N ALA A 51 0.47 4.38 -19.16
CA ALA A 51 0.17 3.62 -20.37
C ALA A 51 0.49 4.37 -21.68
N LEU A 52 0.47 5.71 -21.64
CA LEU A 52 0.78 6.59 -22.78
C LEU A 52 2.27 6.84 -22.97
N LEU A 53 3.09 6.63 -21.93
CA LEU A 53 4.53 6.91 -22.03
C LEU A 53 5.20 6.02 -23.10
N PRO A 54 6.06 6.59 -23.95
CA PRO A 54 6.78 5.81 -24.96
C PRO A 54 7.79 4.89 -24.25
N ALA A 55 7.61 3.58 -24.44
CA ALA A 55 8.46 2.55 -23.83
C ALA A 55 9.67 2.25 -24.73
N SER A 56 10.62 3.17 -24.82
CA SER A 56 11.85 3.05 -25.61
C SER A 56 13.09 3.21 -24.73
N GLY A 57 14.17 2.52 -25.08
CA GLY A 57 15.44 2.60 -24.38
C GLY A 57 15.35 2.20 -22.88
N PRO A 58 15.91 3.00 -21.97
CA PRO A 58 15.92 2.72 -20.53
C PRO A 58 14.49 2.67 -19.91
N LEU A 59 13.48 3.20 -20.60
CA LEU A 59 12.09 3.18 -20.19
C LEU A 59 11.33 1.92 -20.66
N ALA A 60 12.03 0.88 -21.16
CA ALA A 60 11.40 -0.38 -21.61
C ALA A 60 10.55 -1.05 -20.50
N VAL A 61 10.89 -0.85 -19.22
CA VAL A 61 10.12 -1.31 -18.06
C VAL A 61 8.68 -0.74 -18.09
N LEU A 62 8.47 0.47 -18.60
CA LEU A 62 7.13 1.07 -18.69
C LEU A 62 6.20 0.26 -19.60
N ARG A 63 6.77 -0.56 -20.52
CA ARG A 63 5.96 -1.47 -21.32
C ARG A 63 5.27 -2.52 -20.47
N ALA A 64 5.95 -3.06 -19.45
CA ALA A 64 5.36 -4.00 -18.50
C ALA A 64 4.32 -3.30 -17.61
N LEU A 65 4.56 -2.04 -17.22
CA LEU A 65 3.63 -1.27 -16.39
C LEU A 65 2.31 -0.93 -17.08
N ARG A 66 2.19 -1.11 -18.39
CA ARG A 66 0.90 -0.96 -19.09
C ARG A 66 -0.19 -1.92 -18.59
N VAL A 67 0.23 -3.06 -17.97
CA VAL A 67 -0.71 -3.99 -17.32
C VAL A 67 -1.46 -3.31 -16.16
N LEU A 68 -0.87 -2.28 -15.52
CA LEU A 68 -1.49 -1.55 -14.41
C LEU A 68 -2.82 -0.89 -14.76
N ARG A 69 -3.11 -0.68 -16.07
CA ARG A 69 -4.44 -0.17 -16.49
C ARG A 69 -5.59 -1.08 -16.06
N VAL A 70 -5.34 -2.37 -15.83
CA VAL A 70 -6.34 -3.30 -15.27
C VAL A 70 -6.78 -2.86 -13.87
N LEU A 71 -5.90 -2.19 -13.11
CA LEU A 71 -6.22 -1.65 -11.79
C LEU A 71 -7.33 -0.59 -11.83
N ARG A 72 -7.62 -0.02 -13.00
CA ARG A 72 -8.76 0.88 -13.18
C ARG A 72 -10.11 0.20 -12.88
N LEU A 73 -10.18 -1.12 -12.92
CA LEU A 73 -11.37 -1.86 -12.45
C LEU A 73 -11.72 -1.51 -11.00
N ILE A 74 -10.73 -1.14 -10.19
CA ILE A 74 -10.96 -0.71 -8.79
C ILE A 74 -11.84 0.53 -8.74
N THR A 75 -11.64 1.49 -9.64
CA THR A 75 -12.43 2.73 -9.68
C THR A 75 -13.78 2.55 -10.37
N LEU A 76 -13.86 1.62 -11.34
CA LEU A 76 -15.07 1.33 -12.10
C LEU A 76 -16.08 0.49 -11.32
N VAL A 77 -15.60 -0.41 -10.44
CA VAL A 77 -16.44 -1.31 -9.67
C VAL A 77 -16.67 -0.74 -8.26
N PRO A 78 -17.90 -0.29 -7.92
CA PRO A 78 -18.18 0.38 -6.64
C PRO A 78 -17.82 -0.43 -5.39
N SER A 79 -17.97 -1.77 -5.45
CA SER A 79 -17.59 -2.65 -4.35
C SER A 79 -16.08 -2.66 -4.11
N MET A 80 -15.29 -2.75 -5.18
CA MET A 80 -13.82 -2.70 -5.10
C MET A 80 -13.34 -1.33 -4.60
N LYS A 81 -13.94 -0.25 -5.10
CA LYS A 81 -13.64 1.12 -4.64
C LYS A 81 -13.88 1.26 -3.14
N ARG A 82 -14.98 0.71 -2.60
CA ARG A 82 -15.29 0.74 -1.16
C ARG A 82 -14.26 -0.03 -0.34
N VAL A 83 -13.91 -1.26 -0.75
CA VAL A 83 -12.94 -2.10 -0.04
C VAL A 83 -11.57 -1.44 0.01
N VAL A 84 -11.07 -0.99 -1.14
CA VAL A 84 -9.76 -0.33 -1.22
C VAL A 84 -9.79 1.02 -0.48
N GLY A 85 -10.88 1.78 -0.57
CA GLY A 85 -11.06 3.02 0.17
C GLY A 85 -11.03 2.80 1.68
N GLY A 86 -11.71 1.78 2.18
CA GLY A 86 -11.65 1.38 3.60
C GLY A 86 -10.24 1.01 4.04
N LEU A 87 -9.52 0.23 3.23
CA LEU A 87 -8.12 -0.10 3.53
C LEU A 87 -7.23 1.14 3.58
N LEU A 88 -7.34 2.04 2.59
CA LEU A 88 -6.55 3.27 2.55
C LEU A 88 -6.89 4.23 3.70
N SER A 89 -8.15 4.28 4.14
CA SER A 89 -8.56 5.12 5.27
C SER A 89 -8.01 4.63 6.61
N ALA A 90 -7.63 3.37 6.73
CA ALA A 90 -6.98 2.82 7.92
C ALA A 90 -5.49 3.19 8.01
N LEU A 91 -4.81 3.50 6.88
CA LEU A 91 -3.37 3.77 6.83
C LEU A 91 -2.89 4.93 7.71
N PRO A 92 -3.59 6.09 7.82
CA PRO A 92 -3.10 7.20 8.65
C PRO A 92 -2.90 6.82 10.12
N GLY A 93 -3.77 5.95 10.67
CA GLY A 93 -3.63 5.43 12.03
C GLY A 93 -2.39 4.54 12.24
N LEU A 94 -1.82 4.02 11.16
CA LEU A 94 -0.64 3.14 11.19
C LEU A 94 0.68 3.90 11.01
N GLY A 95 0.62 5.19 10.71
CA GLY A 95 1.80 5.99 10.34
C GLY A 95 2.87 6.01 11.43
N SER A 96 2.50 6.09 12.70
CA SER A 96 3.43 6.06 13.84
C SER A 96 4.16 4.72 13.98
N VAL A 97 3.43 3.60 13.79
CA VAL A 97 4.03 2.26 13.86
C VAL A 97 4.94 2.02 12.65
N ALA A 98 4.52 2.44 11.47
CA ALA A 98 5.36 2.37 10.27
C ALA A 98 6.65 3.20 10.41
N ALA A 99 6.58 4.36 11.05
CA ALA A 99 7.75 5.19 11.35
C ALA A 99 8.72 4.48 12.33
N ILE A 100 8.21 3.81 13.36
CA ILE A 100 9.02 3.02 14.31
C ILE A 100 9.71 1.87 13.57
N ILE A 101 8.98 1.11 12.75
CA ILE A 101 9.57 0.04 11.92
C ILE A 101 10.66 0.61 11.02
N GLY A 102 10.40 1.71 10.33
CA GLY A 102 11.36 2.38 9.47
C GLY A 102 12.63 2.81 10.22
N LEU A 103 12.48 3.31 11.44
CA LEU A 103 13.61 3.68 12.29
C LEU A 103 14.43 2.45 12.72
N ILE A 104 13.77 1.36 13.14
CA ILE A 104 14.44 0.09 13.49
C ILE A 104 15.24 -0.41 12.28
N PHE A 105 14.63 -0.42 11.09
CA PHE A 105 15.29 -0.82 9.85
C PHE A 105 16.49 0.05 9.52
N TYR A 106 16.31 1.37 9.56
CA TYR A 106 17.39 2.31 9.27
C TYR A 106 18.60 2.12 10.20
N VAL A 107 18.35 2.11 11.51
CA VAL A 107 19.42 1.93 12.51
C VAL A 107 20.08 0.57 12.33
N SER A 108 19.32 -0.49 12.16
CA SER A 108 19.86 -1.83 11.96
C SER A 108 20.64 -1.96 10.65
N ALA A 109 20.17 -1.32 9.57
CA ALA A 109 20.88 -1.29 8.29
C ALA A 109 22.24 -0.55 8.39
N VAL A 110 22.28 0.58 9.10
CA VAL A 110 23.54 1.30 9.36
C VAL A 110 24.51 0.42 10.16
N ILE A 111 24.02 -0.25 11.22
CA ILE A 111 24.85 -1.16 12.02
C ILE A 111 25.37 -2.33 11.16
N ALA A 112 24.50 -2.98 10.40
CA ALA A 112 24.87 -4.12 9.55
C ALA A 112 25.88 -3.74 8.49
N THR A 113 25.72 -2.59 7.83
CA THR A 113 26.69 -2.06 6.85
C THR A 113 28.06 -1.85 7.50
N LYS A 114 28.10 -1.30 8.70
CA LYS A 114 29.35 -1.03 9.43
C LYS A 114 30.03 -2.31 9.93
N LEU A 115 29.26 -3.27 10.44
CA LEU A 115 29.81 -4.50 11.01
C LEU A 115 30.18 -5.54 9.95
N PHE A 116 29.35 -5.70 8.94
CA PHE A 116 29.43 -6.84 8.03
C PHE A 116 29.78 -6.43 6.58
N GLY A 117 29.67 -5.14 6.23
CA GLY A 117 29.79 -4.68 4.85
C GLY A 117 31.13 -4.99 4.18
N ALA A 118 32.25 -4.93 4.95
CA ALA A 118 33.58 -5.23 4.40
C ALA A 118 33.75 -6.73 4.05
N ALA A 119 33.18 -7.64 4.85
CA ALA A 119 33.31 -9.08 4.66
C ALA A 119 32.22 -9.64 3.73
N PHE A 120 31.04 -9.03 3.72
CA PHE A 120 29.87 -9.49 2.95
C PHE A 120 29.27 -8.34 2.11
N PRO A 121 30.03 -7.77 1.15
CA PRO A 121 29.58 -6.62 0.36
C PRO A 121 28.30 -6.91 -0.46
N GLN A 122 28.07 -8.16 -0.84
CA GLN A 122 26.87 -8.59 -1.59
C GLN A 122 25.56 -8.44 -0.78
N TRP A 123 25.63 -8.42 0.56
CA TRP A 123 24.46 -8.31 1.45
C TRP A 123 24.44 -7.02 2.24
N PHE A 124 25.62 -6.48 2.58
CA PHE A 124 25.77 -5.36 3.51
C PHE A 124 26.69 -4.27 2.99
N GLY A 125 27.07 -4.28 1.69
CA GLY A 125 28.02 -3.34 1.08
C GLY A 125 27.54 -1.90 1.09
N THR A 126 26.25 -1.70 0.93
CA THR A 126 25.59 -0.38 1.01
C THR A 126 24.45 -0.39 2.01
N LEU A 127 23.97 0.82 2.37
CA LEU A 127 22.78 0.94 3.22
C LEU A 127 21.54 0.30 2.56
N GLY A 128 21.42 0.42 1.23
CA GLY A 128 20.33 -0.18 0.47
C GLY A 128 20.37 -1.71 0.49
N ASP A 129 21.54 -2.29 0.26
CA ASP A 129 21.74 -3.74 0.31
C ASP A 129 21.45 -4.28 1.70
N SER A 130 21.93 -3.58 2.75
CA SER A 130 21.67 -3.94 4.14
C SER A 130 20.17 -3.88 4.47
N ALA A 131 19.48 -2.83 4.04
CA ALA A 131 18.04 -2.70 4.26
C ALA A 131 17.26 -3.82 3.56
N PHE A 132 17.63 -4.16 2.31
CA PHE A 132 16.98 -5.25 1.59
C PHE A 132 17.25 -6.62 2.25
N THR A 133 18.49 -6.87 2.65
CA THR A 133 18.87 -8.11 3.35
C THR A 133 18.13 -8.23 4.70
N LEU A 134 18.04 -7.14 5.46
CA LEU A 134 17.30 -7.12 6.71
C LEU A 134 15.79 -7.29 6.50
N PHE A 135 15.23 -6.77 5.40
CA PHE A 135 13.84 -7.04 5.02
C PHE A 135 13.63 -8.54 4.78
N GLN A 136 14.54 -9.21 4.07
CA GLN A 136 14.51 -10.65 3.87
C GLN A 136 14.60 -11.40 5.22
N VAL A 137 15.49 -10.99 6.11
CA VAL A 137 15.63 -11.57 7.47
C VAL A 137 14.34 -11.40 8.27
N MET A 138 13.69 -10.23 8.21
CA MET A 138 12.42 -9.96 8.91
C MET A 138 11.28 -10.86 8.40
N THR A 139 11.23 -11.11 7.10
CA THR A 139 10.24 -12.03 6.50
C THR A 139 10.55 -13.51 6.78
N LEU A 140 11.64 -13.79 7.50
CA LEU A 140 12.15 -15.13 7.81
C LEU A 140 12.49 -15.98 6.57
N GLU A 141 12.64 -15.33 5.41
CA GLU A 141 13.00 -15.97 4.15
C GLU A 141 14.50 -16.31 4.17
N SER A 142 14.81 -17.60 4.23
CA SER A 142 16.19 -18.15 4.21
C SER A 142 17.17 -17.48 5.19
N TRP A 143 16.66 -16.82 6.23
CA TRP A 143 17.44 -15.96 7.13
C TRP A 143 18.59 -16.72 7.82
N ALA A 144 18.31 -17.93 8.34
CA ALA A 144 19.26 -18.67 9.14
C ALA A 144 20.40 -19.25 8.27
N MET A 145 20.03 -20.04 7.26
CA MET A 145 21.02 -20.76 6.42
C MET A 145 21.61 -19.88 5.33
N GLY A 146 20.81 -18.96 4.77
CA GLY A 146 21.24 -18.13 3.66
C GLY A 146 22.06 -16.91 4.07
N ILE A 147 21.86 -16.38 5.27
CA ILE A 147 22.46 -15.11 5.69
C ILE A 147 23.21 -15.27 7.02
N VAL A 148 22.48 -15.65 8.11
CA VAL A 148 23.05 -15.56 9.47
C VAL A 148 24.19 -16.56 9.68
N ARG A 149 24.04 -17.80 9.27
CA ARG A 149 25.10 -18.81 9.44
C ARG A 149 26.36 -18.49 8.67
N PRO A 150 26.33 -18.11 7.36
CA PRO A 150 27.51 -17.63 6.67
C PRO A 150 28.20 -16.43 7.35
N VAL A 151 27.41 -15.48 7.87
CA VAL A 151 27.98 -14.35 8.61
C VAL A 151 28.65 -14.79 9.92
N MET A 152 28.05 -15.76 10.62
CA MET A 152 28.61 -16.31 11.86
C MET A 152 29.91 -17.10 11.66
N GLU A 153 30.18 -17.63 10.46
CA GLU A 153 31.47 -18.26 10.16
C GLU A 153 32.64 -17.27 10.29
N VAL A 154 32.39 -15.98 9.99
CA VAL A 154 33.39 -14.91 10.11
C VAL A 154 33.21 -14.12 11.42
N PHE A 155 31.99 -13.89 11.85
CA PHE A 155 31.63 -13.13 13.06
C PHE A 155 30.76 -14.00 13.98
N PRO A 156 31.35 -14.87 14.82
CA PRO A 156 30.58 -15.83 15.65
C PRO A 156 29.49 -15.21 16.51
N GLN A 157 29.63 -13.97 16.97
CA GLN A 157 28.65 -13.26 17.79
C GLN A 157 27.57 -12.54 16.98
N ALA A 158 27.56 -12.59 15.64
CA ALA A 158 26.58 -11.92 14.80
C ALA A 158 25.13 -12.37 15.09
N TRP A 159 24.95 -13.59 15.59
CA TRP A 159 23.62 -14.10 15.98
C TRP A 159 22.88 -13.17 16.97
N VAL A 160 23.62 -12.48 17.86
CA VAL A 160 23.01 -11.54 18.82
C VAL A 160 22.34 -10.39 18.10
N PHE A 161 23.05 -9.79 17.13
CA PHE A 161 22.49 -8.71 16.31
C PHE A 161 21.23 -9.17 15.57
N PHE A 162 21.30 -10.29 14.88
CA PHE A 162 20.16 -10.79 14.11
C PHE A 162 18.99 -11.21 14.98
N LEU A 163 19.26 -11.81 16.16
CA LEU A 163 18.21 -12.17 17.08
C LEU A 163 17.47 -10.94 17.61
N ILE A 164 18.19 -9.91 18.05
CA ILE A 164 17.61 -8.64 18.52
C ILE A 164 16.80 -7.99 17.39
N PHE A 165 17.34 -7.95 16.17
CA PHE A 165 16.64 -7.38 15.04
C PHE A 165 15.34 -8.14 14.73
N ILE A 166 15.38 -9.48 14.68
CA ILE A 166 14.18 -10.32 14.42
C ILE A 166 13.13 -10.09 15.52
N LEU A 167 13.53 -10.14 16.78
CA LEU A 167 12.58 -9.94 17.89
C LEU A 167 11.96 -8.55 17.83
N ALA A 168 12.75 -7.50 17.63
CA ALA A 168 12.26 -6.13 17.57
C ALA A 168 11.34 -5.91 16.35
N SER A 169 11.73 -6.36 15.15
CA SER A 169 10.96 -6.18 13.92
C SER A 169 9.69 -7.03 13.92
N THR A 170 9.75 -8.30 14.36
CA THR A 170 8.59 -9.19 14.43
C THR A 170 7.57 -8.70 15.45
N PHE A 171 8.04 -8.26 16.66
CA PHE A 171 7.16 -7.70 17.67
C PHE A 171 6.45 -6.43 17.17
N THR A 172 7.19 -5.55 16.50
CA THR A 172 6.62 -4.31 15.93
C THR A 172 5.64 -4.61 14.81
N LEU A 173 5.94 -5.58 13.94
CA LEU A 173 5.04 -6.03 12.87
C LEU A 173 3.75 -6.65 13.43
N LEU A 174 3.85 -7.47 14.49
CA LEU A 174 2.70 -8.06 15.16
C LEU A 174 1.80 -6.97 15.76
N ASN A 175 2.40 -5.98 16.43
CA ASN A 175 1.66 -4.84 16.97
C ASN A 175 0.96 -4.02 15.87
N LEU A 176 1.59 -3.86 14.71
CA LEU A 176 0.97 -3.24 13.55
C LEU A 176 -0.27 -4.04 13.09
N PHE A 177 -0.15 -5.37 13.02
CA PHE A 177 -1.24 -6.25 12.62
C PHE A 177 -2.43 -6.15 13.58
N ILE A 178 -2.16 -6.20 14.90
CA ILE A 178 -3.18 -6.03 15.94
C ILE A 178 -3.85 -4.66 15.81
N ALA A 179 -3.09 -3.58 15.62
CA ALA A 179 -3.63 -2.24 15.46
C ALA A 179 -4.57 -2.12 14.24
N VAL A 180 -4.25 -2.77 13.12
CA VAL A 180 -5.12 -2.83 11.93
C VAL A 180 -6.44 -3.52 12.26
N ILE A 181 -6.38 -4.69 12.91
CA ILE A 181 -7.57 -5.47 13.27
C ILE A 181 -8.45 -4.68 14.24
N VAL A 182 -7.86 -4.11 15.28
CA VAL A 182 -8.59 -3.31 16.29
C VAL A 182 -9.27 -2.11 15.63
N ASN A 183 -8.57 -1.38 14.75
CA ASN A 183 -9.15 -0.27 14.02
C ASN A 183 -10.30 -0.70 13.10
N ALA A 184 -10.17 -1.85 12.43
CA ALA A 184 -11.22 -2.38 11.58
C ALA A 184 -12.48 -2.72 12.39
N ILE A 185 -12.33 -3.37 13.55
CA ILE A 185 -13.43 -3.70 14.47
C ILE A 185 -14.12 -2.42 15.01
N HIS A 186 -13.32 -1.42 15.41
CA HIS A 186 -13.88 -0.16 15.90
C HIS A 186 -14.66 0.60 14.83
N GLN A 187 -14.21 0.58 13.57
CA GLN A 187 -14.95 1.20 12.47
C GLN A 187 -16.29 0.49 12.20
N GLU A 188 -16.31 -0.83 12.28
CA GLU A 188 -17.53 -1.62 12.10
C GLU A 188 -18.54 -1.32 13.22
N GLN A 189 -18.11 -1.32 14.49
CA GLN A 189 -18.96 -0.98 15.63
C GLN A 189 -19.52 0.45 15.54
N GLN A 190 -18.71 1.44 15.18
CA GLN A 190 -19.19 2.81 15.00
C GLN A 190 -20.19 2.94 13.85
N SER A 191 -20.10 2.10 12.83
CA SER A 191 -21.04 2.09 11.70
C SER A 191 -22.39 1.53 12.13
N ASP A 192 -22.40 0.56 13.04
CA ASP A 192 -23.64 -0.06 13.55
C ASP A 192 -24.33 0.81 14.62
N GLU A 193 -23.56 1.55 15.43
CA GLU A 193 -24.09 2.42 16.47
C GLU A 193 -24.70 3.73 15.94
N ARG A 194 -24.18 4.30 14.85
CA ARG A 194 -24.68 5.57 14.28
C ARG A 194 -26.16 5.58 13.93
N PRO A 195 -26.72 4.56 13.24
CA PRO A 195 -28.14 4.49 12.95
C PRO A 195 -29.00 4.39 14.23
N SER A 196 -28.48 3.71 15.27
CA SER A 196 -29.15 3.57 16.56
C SER A 196 -29.25 4.92 17.30
N ILE A 197 -28.14 5.66 17.37
CA ILE A 197 -28.07 6.98 18.03
C ILE A 197 -28.94 8.00 17.28
N GLU A 198 -28.91 8.04 15.96
CA GLU A 198 -29.76 8.91 15.16
C GLU A 198 -31.25 8.59 15.35
N GLY A 199 -31.60 7.31 15.49
CA GLY A 199 -32.93 6.85 15.79
C GLY A 199 -33.43 7.27 17.18
N GLU A 200 -32.54 7.18 18.19
CA GLU A 200 -32.85 7.65 19.55
C GLU A 200 -33.00 9.17 19.62
N LEU A 201 -32.12 9.90 18.96
CA LEU A 201 -32.20 11.37 18.86
C LEU A 201 -33.49 11.82 18.16
N ALA A 202 -33.92 11.11 17.13
CA ALA A 202 -35.20 11.39 16.45
C ALA A 202 -36.37 11.13 17.35
N ARG A 203 -36.36 10.05 18.15
CA ARG A 203 -37.40 9.75 19.15
C ARG A 203 -37.45 10.81 20.25
N LEU A 204 -36.32 11.15 20.87
CA LEU A 204 -36.25 12.18 21.90
C LEU A 204 -36.73 13.54 21.39
N ARG A 205 -36.35 13.90 20.15
CA ARG A 205 -36.85 15.13 19.51
C ARG A 205 -38.36 15.13 19.32
N HIS A 206 -38.94 14.02 18.93
CA HIS A 206 -40.38 13.88 18.76
C HIS A 206 -41.09 14.00 20.11
N GLU A 207 -40.58 13.39 21.16
CA GLU A 207 -41.09 13.44 22.53
C GLU A 207 -41.04 14.86 23.12
N ILE A 208 -39.96 15.61 22.88
CA ILE A 208 -39.84 17.01 23.28
C ILE A 208 -40.87 17.90 22.55
N VAL A 209 -41.10 17.64 21.27
CA VAL A 209 -42.11 18.41 20.49
C VAL A 209 -43.49 18.13 21.00
N SER A 210 -43.86 16.87 21.28
CA SER A 210 -45.18 16.49 21.81
C SER A 210 -45.46 17.11 23.20
N LEU A 211 -44.46 17.08 24.09
CA LEU A 211 -44.56 17.70 25.41
C LEU A 211 -44.75 19.24 25.34
N ARG A 212 -44.18 19.86 24.31
CA ARG A 212 -44.30 21.31 24.08
C ARG A 212 -45.69 21.69 23.54
N GLU A 213 -46.37 20.80 22.85
CA GLU A 213 -47.73 21.01 22.34
C GLU A 213 -48.79 20.77 23.42
N GLU A 214 -48.47 20.03 24.49
CA GLU A 214 -49.34 19.77 25.62
C GLU A 214 -49.30 20.86 26.72
N LEU A 215 -48.30 21.75 26.68
CA LEU A 215 -48.12 22.89 27.60
C LEU A 215 -48.64 24.20 27.01
#